data_c841d632d0714b79376166bc41185964
#
_entry.id   c841d632d0714b79376166bc41185964
#
_cell.length_a   1.000
_cell.length_b   1.000
_cell.length_c   1.000
_cell.angle_alpha   90.00
_cell.angle_beta   90.00
_cell.angle_gamma   90.00
#
_symmetry.space_group_name_H-M   'P 1'
#
loop_
_entity.id
_entity.type
_entity.pdbx_description
1 polymer ?
#
loop_
_entity_poly.entity_id
_entity_poly.type
_entity_poly.pdbx_seq_one_letter_code
_entity_poly.pdbx_strand_id
1 'polypeptide(L)'
;MDEHTLPIEDSIDLHAFAPRDIPSVVEEYVRAAHEAGFREVRLIHGRGKGVQRGIVQSVLEKHPLVVSFADAPESHLGATVAVLT
;
A
#
# COMPACT_ATOMS: atom_id res chain seq x y z
N MET A 1 -21.59 17.85 2.35
CA MET A 1 -21.09 17.05 1.24
C MET A 1 -19.66 17.39 0.94
N ASP A 2 -18.95 16.47 0.54
CA ASP A 2 -17.55 16.69 0.36
C ASP A 2 -17.15 16.25 -1.05
N GLU A 3 -17.29 17.18 -1.97
CA GLU A 3 -16.92 16.90 -3.35
C GLU A 3 -15.44 16.74 -3.54
N HIS A 4 -14.66 17.01 -2.50
CA HIS A 4 -13.21 16.87 -2.59
C HIS A 4 -12.72 15.51 -2.16
N THR A 5 -13.62 14.69 -1.64
CA THR A 5 -13.24 13.35 -1.23
C THR A 5 -13.07 12.48 -2.47
N LEU A 6 -11.85 12.01 -2.69
CA LEU A 6 -11.57 11.11 -3.79
C LEU A 6 -11.87 9.68 -3.36
N PRO A 7 -12.42 8.87 -4.26
CA PRO A 7 -12.66 7.47 -3.93
C PRO A 7 -11.34 6.76 -3.68
N ILE A 8 -11.33 5.87 -2.71
CA ILE A 8 -10.18 5.02 -2.47
C ILE A 8 -10.12 3.98 -3.59
N GLU A 9 -8.94 3.79 -4.15
CA GLU A 9 -8.74 2.79 -5.20
C GLU A 9 -8.01 1.59 -4.64
N ASP A 10 -7.97 0.53 -5.43
CA ASP A 10 -7.33 -0.69 -5.01
C ASP A 10 -5.82 -0.67 -5.21
N SER A 11 -5.27 0.46 -5.59
CA SER A 11 -3.82 0.63 -5.69
C SER A 11 -3.44 2.03 -5.28
N ILE A 12 -2.20 2.17 -4.82
CA ILE A 12 -1.64 3.47 -4.46
C ILE A 12 -0.23 3.54 -4.99
N ASP A 13 0.12 4.67 -5.59
CA ASP A 13 1.47 4.92 -6.07
C ASP A 13 2.21 5.74 -5.02
N LEU A 14 3.25 5.16 -4.47
CA LEU A 14 3.99 5.76 -3.37
C LEU A 14 5.17 6.62 -3.83
N HIS A 15 5.38 6.73 -5.15
CA HIS A 15 6.53 7.49 -5.66
C HIS A 15 6.54 8.95 -5.21
N ALA A 16 5.35 9.53 -5.06
CA ALA A 16 5.24 10.95 -4.75
C ALA A 16 5.49 11.27 -3.28
N PHE A 17 5.61 10.26 -2.42
CA PHE A 17 5.76 10.47 -1.00
C PHE A 17 7.21 10.38 -0.59
N ALA A 18 7.62 11.21 0.39
CA ALA A 18 8.95 11.11 0.95
C ALA A 18 9.08 9.79 1.72
N PRO A 19 10.28 9.17 1.72
CA PRO A 19 10.43 7.90 2.42
C PRO A 19 9.96 7.92 3.87
N ARG A 20 10.20 9.03 4.58
CA ARG A 20 9.82 9.12 5.99
C ARG A 20 8.30 9.11 6.17
N ASP A 21 7.55 9.46 5.14
CA ASP A 21 6.09 9.50 5.22
C ASP A 21 5.45 8.17 4.83
N ILE A 22 6.20 7.28 4.19
CA ILE A 22 5.66 6.03 3.69
C ILE A 22 4.98 5.20 4.78
N PRO A 23 5.57 5.05 5.98
CA PRO A 23 4.91 4.22 6.98
C PRO A 23 3.51 4.68 7.33
N SER A 24 3.30 5.97 7.56
CA SER A 24 1.97 6.44 7.91
C SER A 24 1.04 6.42 6.71
N VAL A 25 1.55 6.70 5.50
CA VAL A 25 0.72 6.63 4.30
C VAL A 25 0.21 5.21 4.09
N VAL A 26 1.08 4.21 4.22
CA VAL A 26 0.68 2.82 4.03
C VAL A 26 -0.34 2.40 5.08
N GLU A 27 -0.07 2.77 6.34
CA GLU A 27 -0.96 2.40 7.43
C GLU A 27 -2.36 2.97 7.21
N GLU A 28 -2.43 4.22 6.82
CA GLU A 28 -3.73 4.87 6.61
C GLU A 28 -4.42 4.37 5.36
N TYR A 29 -3.64 4.12 4.31
CA TYR A 29 -4.22 3.61 3.07
C TYR A 29 -4.87 2.24 3.29
N VAL A 30 -4.19 1.35 4.01
CA VAL A 30 -4.74 0.02 4.28
C VAL A 30 -6.05 0.14 5.06
N ARG A 31 -6.10 1.03 6.06
CA ARG A 31 -7.34 1.21 6.81
C ARG A 31 -8.46 1.72 5.93
N ALA A 32 -8.16 2.71 5.08
CA ALA A 32 -9.19 3.29 4.22
C ALA A 32 -9.66 2.26 3.19
N ALA A 33 -8.75 1.49 2.64
CA ALA A 33 -9.11 0.46 1.65
C ALA A 33 -9.95 -0.63 2.28
N HIS A 34 -9.59 -1.05 3.49
CA HIS A 34 -10.36 -2.06 4.21
C HIS A 34 -11.78 -1.55 4.47
N GLU A 35 -11.88 -0.30 4.90
CA GLU A 35 -13.18 0.30 5.19
C GLU A 35 -14.01 0.42 3.94
N ALA A 36 -13.38 0.64 2.80
CA ALA A 36 -14.07 0.72 1.51
C ALA A 36 -14.47 -0.64 0.97
N GLY A 37 -14.06 -1.73 1.63
CA GLY A 37 -14.47 -3.07 1.24
C GLY A 37 -13.47 -3.83 0.38
N PHE A 38 -12.28 -3.28 0.16
CA PHE A 38 -11.28 -3.99 -0.63
C PHE A 38 -10.67 -5.13 0.17
N ARG A 39 -10.47 -6.25 -0.50
CA ARG A 39 -9.81 -7.41 0.10
C ARG A 39 -8.39 -7.58 -0.39
N GLU A 40 -8.01 -6.86 -1.43
CA GLU A 40 -6.67 -6.95 -1.98
C GLU A 40 -6.31 -5.59 -2.53
N VAL A 41 -5.11 -5.12 -2.21
CA VAL A 41 -4.64 -3.82 -2.68
C VAL A 41 -3.21 -3.96 -3.17
N ARG A 42 -2.82 -3.02 -4.03
CA ARG A 42 -1.48 -2.99 -4.63
C ARG A 42 -0.80 -1.70 -4.22
N LEU A 43 0.40 -1.83 -3.67
CA LEU A 43 1.19 -0.68 -3.23
C LEU A 43 2.42 -0.58 -4.12
N ILE A 44 2.47 0.47 -4.93
CA ILE A 44 3.50 0.65 -5.94
C ILE A 44 4.62 1.48 -5.34
N HIS A 45 5.75 0.82 -5.02
CA HIS A 45 6.87 1.48 -4.35
C HIS A 45 8.07 1.69 -5.27
N GLY A 46 8.01 1.15 -6.48
CA GLY A 46 9.10 1.29 -7.42
C GLY A 46 10.10 0.15 -7.30
N ARG A 47 10.97 0.10 -8.30
CA ARG A 47 11.92 -1.01 -8.42
C ARG A 47 13.27 -0.74 -7.79
N GLY A 48 13.51 0.46 -7.33
CA GLY A 48 14.82 0.93 -6.89
C GLY A 48 15.62 -0.09 -6.11
N LYS A 49 16.32 0.38 -5.08
CA LYS A 49 17.22 -0.48 -4.32
C LYS A 49 16.51 -1.27 -3.24
N GLY A 50 15.20 -1.29 -3.25
CA GLY A 50 14.44 -2.05 -2.29
C GLY A 50 14.18 -1.33 -0.98
N VAL A 51 14.62 -0.09 -0.84
CA VAL A 51 14.43 0.65 0.40
C VAL A 51 12.94 0.86 0.67
N GLN A 52 12.22 1.40 -0.31
CA GLN A 52 10.80 1.65 -0.11
C GLN A 52 10.01 0.36 -0.02
N ARG A 53 10.39 -0.65 -0.81
CA ARG A 53 9.76 -1.96 -0.71
C ARG A 53 9.89 -2.50 0.71
N GLY A 54 11.07 -2.40 1.29
CA GLY A 54 11.30 -2.88 2.65
C GLY A 54 10.45 -2.13 3.67
N ILE A 55 10.35 -0.80 3.52
CA ILE A 55 9.52 -0.01 4.42
C ILE A 55 8.06 -0.43 4.31
N VAL A 56 7.57 -0.56 3.09
CA VAL A 56 6.17 -0.93 2.85
C VAL A 56 5.88 -2.30 3.48
N GLN A 57 6.73 -3.28 3.20
CA GLN A 57 6.47 -4.63 3.69
C GLN A 57 6.62 -4.73 5.19
N SER A 58 7.50 -3.92 5.78
CA SER A 58 7.62 -3.87 7.24
C SER A 58 6.34 -3.37 7.89
N VAL A 59 5.71 -2.35 7.30
CA VAL A 59 4.44 -1.85 7.81
C VAL A 59 3.34 -2.89 7.66
N LEU A 60 3.28 -3.52 6.48
CA LEU A 60 2.24 -4.52 6.21
C LEU A 60 2.33 -5.69 7.16
N GLU A 61 3.56 -6.10 7.48
CA GLU A 61 3.75 -7.24 8.36
C GLU A 61 3.15 -7.01 9.73
N LYS A 62 3.15 -5.78 10.19
CA LYS A 62 2.67 -5.44 11.53
C LYS A 62 1.24 -4.94 11.53
N HIS A 63 0.64 -4.78 10.36
CA HIS A 63 -0.68 -4.16 10.29
C HIS A 63 -1.76 -5.19 10.61
N PRO A 64 -2.65 -4.89 11.55
CA PRO A 64 -3.65 -5.87 11.99
C PRO A 64 -4.67 -6.24 10.92
N LEU A 65 -4.85 -5.42 9.90
CA LEU A 65 -5.83 -5.69 8.86
C LEU A 65 -5.22 -6.44 7.67
N VAL A 66 -3.92 -6.71 7.69
CA VAL A 66 -3.25 -7.41 6.60
C VAL A 66 -3.10 -8.88 6.94
N VAL A 67 -3.64 -9.73 6.08
CA VAL A 67 -3.53 -11.18 6.24
C VAL A 67 -2.20 -11.67 5.70
N SER A 68 -1.82 -11.19 4.53
CA SER A 68 -0.58 -11.61 3.88
C SER A 68 -0.20 -10.58 2.83
N PHE A 69 1.03 -10.65 2.36
CA PHE A 69 1.49 -9.80 1.27
C PHE A 69 2.58 -10.51 0.51
N ALA A 70 2.80 -10.09 -0.72
CA ALA A 70 3.84 -10.66 -1.57
C ALA A 70 4.18 -9.65 -2.66
N ASP A 71 5.34 -9.84 -3.28
CA ASP A 71 5.68 -9.05 -4.44
C ASP A 71 4.67 -9.30 -5.54
N ALA A 72 4.32 -8.23 -6.26
CA ALA A 72 3.37 -8.36 -7.36
C ALA A 72 3.97 -9.27 -8.43
N PRO A 73 3.12 -10.08 -9.09
CA PRO A 73 3.62 -10.95 -10.16
C PRO A 73 4.34 -10.19 -11.26
N GLU A 74 3.89 -8.96 -11.54
CA GLU A 74 4.57 -8.12 -12.52
C GLU A 74 5.73 -7.42 -11.82
N SER A 75 6.79 -8.17 -11.56
CA SER A 75 7.90 -7.64 -10.77
C SER A 75 8.52 -6.39 -11.38
N HIS A 76 8.37 -6.21 -12.70
CA HIS A 76 8.92 -5.02 -13.33
C HIS A 76 8.21 -3.74 -12.89
N LEU A 77 7.08 -3.85 -12.25
CA LEU A 77 6.33 -2.67 -11.78
C LEU A 77 6.77 -2.22 -10.40
N GLY A 78 7.49 -3.04 -9.67
CA GLY A 78 7.94 -2.68 -8.33
C GLY A 78 6.79 -2.42 -7.39
N ALA A 79 5.98 -3.43 -7.15
CA ALA A 79 4.80 -3.29 -6.31
C ALA A 79 4.67 -4.49 -5.37
N THR A 80 3.94 -4.27 -4.26
CA THR A 80 3.58 -5.32 -3.31
C THR A 80 2.06 -5.43 -3.30
N VAL A 81 1.56 -6.65 -3.33
CA VAL A 81 0.14 -6.92 -3.20
C VAL A 81 -0.13 -7.36 -1.77
N ALA A 82 -1.12 -6.74 -1.13
CA ALA A 82 -1.51 -7.09 0.24
C ALA A 82 -2.93 -7.60 0.24
N VAL A 83 -3.15 -8.68 1.00
CA VAL A 83 -4.48 -9.26 1.19
C VAL A 83 -4.99 -8.79 2.54
N LEU A 84 -6.20 -8.26 2.57
CA LEU A 84 -6.79 -7.69 3.78
C LEU A 84 -7.85 -8.61 4.36
N THR A 85 -8.08 -8.46 5.66
CA THR A 85 -9.09 -9.27 6.35
C THR A 85 -10.49 -9.03 5.85
#